data_7df69a5675811158f4f739e597b23190
#
_entry.id   7df69a5675811158f4f739e597b23190
#
_cell.length_a   1.000
_cell.length_b   1.000
_cell.length_c   1.000
_cell.angle_alpha   90.00
_cell.angle_beta   90.00
_cell.angle_gamma   90.00
#
_symmetry.space_group_name_H-M   'P 1'
#
loop_
_entity.id
_entity.type
_entity.pdbx_description
1 polymer ?
#
loop_
_entity_poly.entity_id
_entity_poly.type
_entity_poly.pdbx_seq_one_letter_code
_entity_poly.pdbx_strand_id
1 'polypeptide(L)'
;MRIASYNIRKAVGLDWRRNPLRIIRVLEALDADVVALQEADKRLGARPAVLPEKALFEHTGLRVLNVTNGPSSGWHGNALLVREGWRVGATERLSLPGIEPRGALMADLEGPMGTMTLVGTHLGLRRGCRQLQLAHLLEELSVRSPRAVIAGDFNEWSPRIGVDILHHDFDVVSPGRSFHASRPVAPLDRFAVGRGLTMVGAGVFEDGEARRASDHLPIWMDIESQP
;
A
#
# COMPACT_ATOMS: atom_id res chain seq x y z
N MET A 1 -1.13 4.68 -15.67
CA MET A 1 -0.11 4.11 -14.77
C MET A 1 -0.76 3.17 -13.77
N ARG A 2 -0.03 2.17 -13.29
CA ARG A 2 -0.54 1.19 -12.32
C ARG A 2 0.00 1.43 -10.91
N ILE A 3 -0.90 1.55 -9.94
CA ILE A 3 -0.60 1.56 -8.50
C ILE A 3 -1.07 0.23 -7.92
N ALA A 4 -0.28 -0.37 -7.04
CA ALA A 4 -0.67 -1.58 -6.32
C ALA A 4 -0.56 -1.40 -4.81
N SER A 5 -1.33 -2.21 -4.07
CA SER A 5 -1.19 -2.38 -2.63
C SER A 5 -1.16 -3.85 -2.27
N TYR A 6 -0.27 -4.23 -1.36
CA TYR A 6 -0.11 -5.62 -0.97
C TYR A 6 0.36 -5.78 0.47
N ASN A 7 -0.48 -6.37 1.31
CA ASN A 7 -0.05 -6.86 2.61
C ASN A 7 0.70 -8.18 2.44
N ILE A 8 2.01 -8.15 2.59
CA ILE A 8 2.90 -9.29 2.30
C ILE A 8 3.13 -10.23 3.49
N ARG A 9 2.47 -10.00 4.62
CA ARG A 9 2.55 -10.86 5.81
C ARG A 9 3.99 -11.24 6.18
N LYS A 10 4.92 -10.31 6.12
CA LYS A 10 6.36 -10.56 6.39
C LYS A 10 6.98 -11.63 5.48
N ALA A 11 6.46 -11.76 4.24
CA ALA A 11 6.77 -12.80 3.27
C ALA A 11 6.51 -14.24 3.79
N VAL A 12 5.59 -14.41 4.74
CA VAL A 12 5.17 -15.73 5.23
C VAL A 12 3.91 -16.18 4.50
N GLY A 13 4.04 -17.20 3.68
CA GLY A 13 2.94 -17.75 2.89
C GLY A 13 1.95 -18.57 3.71
N LEU A 14 0.92 -19.09 3.05
CA LEU A 14 -0.10 -19.95 3.66
C LEU A 14 0.46 -21.30 4.12
N ASP A 15 1.64 -21.68 3.62
CA ASP A 15 2.42 -22.84 4.05
C ASP A 15 3.26 -22.55 5.30
N TRP A 16 3.10 -21.38 5.93
CA TRP A 16 3.85 -20.89 7.09
C TRP A 16 5.37 -20.77 6.86
N ARG A 17 5.80 -20.83 5.60
CA ARG A 17 7.20 -20.64 5.23
C ARG A 17 7.44 -19.21 4.76
N ARG A 18 8.51 -18.59 5.29
CA ARG A 18 8.96 -17.29 4.78
C ARG A 18 9.69 -17.48 3.47
N ASN A 19 9.17 -16.86 2.41
CA ASN A 19 9.76 -16.91 1.08
C ASN A 19 9.65 -15.53 0.38
N PRO A 20 10.66 -14.64 0.57
CA PRO A 20 10.67 -13.33 -0.07
C PRO A 20 10.61 -13.39 -1.61
N LEU A 21 11.26 -14.38 -2.22
CA LEU A 21 11.24 -14.52 -3.68
C LEU A 21 9.84 -14.79 -4.23
N ARG A 22 8.98 -15.45 -3.45
CA ARG A 22 7.58 -15.65 -3.83
C ARG A 22 6.84 -14.32 -3.94
N ILE A 23 7.04 -13.41 -2.99
CA ILE A 23 6.47 -12.05 -3.02
C ILE A 23 7.02 -11.28 -4.23
N ILE A 24 8.33 -11.37 -4.49
CA ILE A 24 8.96 -10.69 -5.62
C ILE A 24 8.36 -11.14 -6.96
N ARG A 25 8.13 -12.44 -7.16
CA ARG A 25 7.48 -12.96 -8.39
C ARG A 25 6.03 -12.47 -8.53
N VAL A 26 5.31 -12.33 -7.42
CA VAL A 26 3.96 -11.73 -7.45
C VAL A 26 4.04 -10.26 -7.87
N LEU A 27 4.99 -9.49 -7.34
CA LEU A 27 5.20 -8.09 -7.71
C LEU A 27 5.65 -7.95 -9.18
N GLU A 28 6.52 -8.85 -9.66
CA GLU A 28 6.95 -8.92 -11.06
C GLU A 28 5.74 -9.14 -12.00
N ALA A 29 4.91 -10.13 -11.70
CA ALA A 29 3.73 -10.44 -12.49
C ALA A 29 2.63 -9.36 -12.42
N LEU A 30 2.55 -8.62 -11.32
CA LEU A 30 1.62 -7.51 -11.12
C LEU A 30 1.97 -6.30 -11.99
N ASP A 31 3.26 -6.13 -12.29
CA ASP A 31 3.82 -5.09 -13.17
C ASP A 31 3.34 -3.67 -12.83
N ALA A 32 3.39 -3.31 -11.55
CA ALA A 32 2.98 -1.99 -11.09
C ALA A 32 4.13 -0.96 -11.18
N ASP A 33 3.77 0.31 -11.42
CA ASP A 33 4.71 1.42 -11.42
C ASP A 33 5.07 1.85 -10.01
N VAL A 34 4.09 1.79 -9.10
CA VAL A 34 4.22 2.19 -7.70
C VAL A 34 3.50 1.18 -6.82
N VAL A 35 4.08 0.80 -5.68
CA VAL A 35 3.51 -0.19 -4.78
C VAL A 35 3.55 0.28 -3.32
N ALA A 36 2.42 0.17 -2.63
CA ALA A 36 2.34 0.28 -1.19
C ALA A 36 2.33 -1.12 -0.55
N LEU A 37 3.36 -1.45 0.21
CA LEU A 37 3.45 -2.71 0.94
C LEU A 37 3.06 -2.53 2.40
N GLN A 38 2.40 -3.53 2.98
CA GLN A 38 2.15 -3.63 4.40
C GLN A 38 2.83 -4.90 4.93
N GLU A 39 3.15 -4.88 6.22
CA GLU A 39 3.92 -5.94 6.89
C GLU A 39 5.26 -6.27 6.19
N ALA A 40 5.93 -5.27 5.64
CA ALA A 40 7.18 -5.41 4.89
C ALA A 40 8.43 -5.62 5.78
N ASP A 41 8.29 -5.50 7.10
CA ASP A 41 9.37 -5.66 8.07
C ASP A 41 9.12 -6.83 9.02
N LYS A 42 10.18 -7.41 9.58
CA LYS A 42 10.05 -8.34 10.70
C LYS A 42 9.51 -7.60 11.94
N ARG A 43 8.71 -8.30 12.76
CA ARG A 43 7.97 -7.68 13.86
C ARG A 43 8.84 -7.26 15.05
N LEU A 44 9.95 -7.94 15.29
CA LEU A 44 10.76 -7.82 16.51
C LEU A 44 12.15 -7.23 16.24
N GLY A 45 12.74 -6.65 17.28
CA GLY A 45 14.08 -6.07 17.25
C GLY A 45 14.15 -4.83 16.38
N ALA A 46 15.21 -4.71 15.60
CA ALA A 46 15.45 -3.60 14.67
C ALA A 46 14.50 -3.58 13.46
N ARG A 47 13.51 -4.49 13.41
CA ARG A 47 12.49 -4.60 12.37
C ARG A 47 13.08 -4.63 10.95
N PRO A 48 14.02 -5.54 10.66
CA PRO A 48 14.66 -5.55 9.35
C PRO A 48 13.67 -5.89 8.24
N ALA A 49 13.93 -5.30 7.08
CA ALA A 49 13.23 -5.58 5.83
C ALA A 49 13.13 -7.07 5.55
N VAL A 50 12.02 -7.53 4.98
CA VAL A 50 11.85 -8.94 4.62
C VAL A 50 12.18 -9.22 3.16
N LEU A 51 12.12 -8.21 2.28
CA LEU A 51 12.46 -8.34 0.87
C LEU A 51 13.93 -7.95 0.65
N PRO A 52 14.74 -8.81 -0.01
CA PRO A 52 16.09 -8.44 -0.44
C PRO A 52 16.00 -7.40 -1.56
N GLU A 53 16.46 -6.16 -1.31
CA GLU A 53 16.35 -5.04 -2.25
C GLU A 53 16.99 -5.32 -3.60
N LYS A 54 18.16 -5.98 -3.62
CA LYS A 54 18.84 -6.34 -4.85
C LYS A 54 17.97 -7.25 -5.72
N ALA A 55 17.45 -8.34 -5.16
CA ALA A 55 16.58 -9.26 -5.90
C ALA A 55 15.26 -8.59 -6.32
N LEU A 56 14.68 -7.75 -5.46
CA LEU A 56 13.50 -6.97 -5.80
C LEU A 56 13.75 -6.13 -7.04
N PHE A 57 14.84 -5.37 -7.06
CA PHE A 57 15.17 -4.51 -8.19
C PHE A 57 15.47 -5.30 -9.47
N GLU A 58 16.27 -6.38 -9.38
CA GLU A 58 16.65 -7.21 -10.53
C GLU A 58 15.43 -7.86 -11.23
N HIS A 59 14.42 -8.24 -10.47
CA HIS A 59 13.21 -8.88 -11.02
C HIS A 59 12.13 -7.89 -11.47
N THR A 60 11.98 -6.78 -10.77
CA THR A 60 10.80 -5.92 -10.94
C THR A 60 11.11 -4.52 -11.46
N GLY A 61 12.37 -4.07 -11.37
CA GLY A 61 12.73 -2.68 -11.57
C GLY A 61 12.22 -1.72 -10.48
N LEU A 62 11.64 -2.27 -9.40
CA LEU A 62 11.14 -1.47 -8.27
C LEU A 62 12.24 -1.23 -7.24
N ARG A 63 12.31 -0.01 -6.72
CA ARG A 63 13.18 0.39 -5.62
C ARG A 63 12.37 0.75 -4.40
N VAL A 64 12.84 0.33 -3.22
CA VAL A 64 12.25 0.77 -1.94
C VAL A 64 12.57 2.24 -1.72
N LEU A 65 11.58 3.05 -1.33
CA LEU A 65 11.82 4.41 -0.88
C LEU A 65 12.51 4.38 0.48
N ASN A 66 13.77 4.83 0.51
CA ASN A 66 14.54 4.85 1.73
C ASN A 66 14.12 6.04 2.60
N VAL A 67 13.26 5.79 3.57
CA VAL A 67 12.74 6.80 4.52
C VAL A 67 13.34 6.64 5.92
N THR A 68 14.24 5.67 6.11
CA THR A 68 14.90 5.39 7.40
C THR A 68 16.38 5.13 7.20
N ASN A 69 17.20 5.47 8.19
CA ASN A 69 18.63 5.12 8.22
C ASN A 69 18.88 3.76 8.88
N GLY A 70 17.87 2.88 8.93
CA GLY A 70 17.91 1.61 9.62
C GLY A 70 17.64 0.42 8.71
N PRO A 71 17.55 -0.80 9.24
CA PRO A 71 17.33 -2.02 8.49
C PRO A 71 15.88 -2.23 8.05
N SER A 72 14.95 -1.34 8.41
CA SER A 72 13.54 -1.37 8.02
C SER A 72 13.37 -0.86 6.60
N SER A 73 12.42 -1.44 5.84
CA SER A 73 12.02 -0.93 4.53
C SER A 73 11.21 0.37 4.59
N GLY A 74 10.77 0.80 5.80
CA GLY A 74 9.89 1.95 5.87
C GLY A 74 9.45 2.29 7.29
N TRP A 75 8.12 2.41 7.55
CA TRP A 75 7.59 2.87 8.82
C TRP A 75 6.41 2.01 9.30
N HIS A 76 6.51 1.48 10.54
CA HIS A 76 5.50 0.58 11.13
C HIS A 76 5.11 -0.62 10.23
N GLY A 77 6.05 -1.11 9.41
CA GLY A 77 5.83 -2.20 8.48
C GLY A 77 5.25 -1.79 7.13
N ASN A 78 4.94 -0.51 6.92
CA ASN A 78 4.60 0.01 5.60
C ASN A 78 5.89 0.34 4.84
N ALA A 79 5.93 0.03 3.54
CA ALA A 79 6.99 0.43 2.64
C ALA A 79 6.38 0.91 1.32
N LEU A 80 7.02 1.86 0.68
CA LEU A 80 6.66 2.33 -0.66
C LEU A 80 7.74 1.91 -1.64
N LEU A 81 7.32 1.39 -2.78
CA LEU A 81 8.19 1.01 -3.88
C LEU A 81 7.84 1.85 -5.10
N VAL A 82 8.85 2.25 -5.84
CA VAL A 82 8.69 2.98 -7.11
C VAL A 82 9.53 2.33 -8.19
N ARG A 83 9.04 2.33 -9.41
CA ARG A 83 9.78 1.86 -10.59
C ARG A 83 10.93 2.80 -10.90
N GLU A 84 11.99 2.28 -11.45
CA GLU A 84 13.10 3.09 -11.94
C GLU A 84 12.61 4.15 -12.94
N GLY A 85 13.20 5.34 -12.89
CA GLY A 85 12.79 6.48 -13.69
C GLY A 85 11.82 7.45 -13.01
N TRP A 86 11.22 7.06 -11.88
CA TRP A 86 10.43 7.97 -11.06
C TRP A 86 11.32 8.85 -10.20
N ARG A 87 10.95 10.12 -10.06
CA ARG A 87 11.57 11.04 -9.09
C ARG A 87 10.78 11.06 -7.80
N VAL A 88 11.50 10.99 -6.68
CA VAL A 88 10.93 11.04 -5.33
C VAL A 88 11.22 12.42 -4.75
N GLY A 89 10.17 13.14 -4.40
CA GLY A 89 10.23 14.43 -3.72
C GLY A 89 10.23 14.29 -2.20
N ALA A 90 9.38 15.05 -1.52
CA ALA A 90 9.25 14.98 -0.07
C ALA A 90 8.72 13.61 0.38
N THR A 91 9.28 13.10 1.48
CA THR A 91 8.83 11.86 2.11
C THR A 91 8.59 12.10 3.59
N GLU A 92 7.48 11.56 4.11
CA GLU A 92 7.09 11.72 5.51
C GLU A 92 6.69 10.41 6.15
N ARG A 93 7.02 10.28 7.43
CA ARG A 93 6.64 9.16 8.28
C ARG A 93 5.58 9.66 9.28
N LEU A 94 4.38 9.15 9.16
CA LEU A 94 3.28 9.54 10.02
C LEU A 94 3.03 8.46 11.07
N SER A 95 3.03 8.85 12.35
CA SER A 95 2.57 7.99 13.43
C SER A 95 1.07 8.18 13.60
N LEU A 96 0.31 7.11 13.39
CA LEU A 96 -1.14 7.19 13.43
C LEU A 96 -1.68 7.00 14.86
N PRO A 97 -2.72 7.75 15.26
CA PRO A 97 -3.30 7.64 16.58
C PRO A 97 -4.00 6.30 16.79
N GLY A 98 -4.12 5.87 18.05
CA GLY A 98 -4.84 4.65 18.41
C GLY A 98 -4.12 3.79 19.43
N ILE A 99 -4.73 2.65 19.75
CA ILE A 99 -4.21 1.70 20.75
C ILE A 99 -3.04 0.88 20.19
N GLU A 100 -3.10 0.58 18.89
CA GLU A 100 -2.05 -0.17 18.20
C GLU A 100 -1.03 0.80 17.59
N PRO A 101 0.27 0.49 17.63
CA PRO A 101 1.31 1.30 16.98
C PRO A 101 1.19 1.15 15.46
N ARG A 102 0.43 2.03 14.83
CA ARG A 102 0.23 2.11 13.38
C ARG A 102 0.91 3.35 12.82
N GLY A 103 1.18 3.32 11.53
CA GLY A 103 1.77 4.45 10.81
C GLY A 103 1.40 4.45 9.35
N ALA A 104 1.78 5.52 8.68
CA ALA A 104 1.72 5.66 7.25
C ALA A 104 3.04 6.23 6.70
N LEU A 105 3.31 5.92 5.46
CA LEU A 105 4.37 6.57 4.67
C LEU A 105 3.71 7.43 3.62
N MET A 106 4.14 8.67 3.51
CA MET A 106 3.71 9.60 2.49
C MET A 106 4.90 9.99 1.63
N ALA A 107 4.73 10.04 0.32
CA ALA A 107 5.76 10.44 -0.62
C ALA A 107 5.16 11.21 -1.79
N ASP A 108 5.79 12.31 -2.15
CA ASP A 108 5.53 13.01 -3.40
C ASP A 108 6.34 12.34 -4.50
N LEU A 109 5.65 11.90 -5.54
CA LEU A 109 6.20 11.14 -6.65
C LEU A 109 5.99 11.90 -7.95
N GLU A 110 7.04 12.04 -8.76
CA GLU A 110 6.96 12.61 -10.09
C GLU A 110 7.27 11.52 -11.12
N GLY A 111 6.32 11.27 -11.98
CA GLY A 111 6.40 10.26 -13.03
C GLY A 111 5.77 10.73 -14.35
N PRO A 112 5.46 9.81 -15.27
CA PRO A 112 4.94 10.14 -16.61
C PRO A 112 3.65 10.97 -16.60
N MET A 113 2.88 10.91 -15.49
CA MET A 113 1.62 11.64 -15.32
C MET A 113 1.77 12.94 -14.52
N GLY A 114 3.02 13.40 -14.29
CA GLY A 114 3.32 14.53 -13.43
C GLY A 114 3.40 14.13 -11.95
N THR A 115 3.22 15.11 -11.06
CA THR A 115 3.38 14.92 -9.61
C THR A 115 2.10 14.40 -8.97
N MET A 116 2.25 13.46 -8.04
CA MET A 116 1.19 12.96 -7.18
C MET A 116 1.73 12.64 -5.78
N THR A 117 0.85 12.62 -4.78
CA THR A 117 1.20 12.16 -3.44
C THR A 117 0.67 10.73 -3.22
N LEU A 118 1.53 9.80 -2.83
CA LEU A 118 1.12 8.45 -2.43
C LEU A 118 1.25 8.30 -0.92
N VAL A 119 0.20 7.76 -0.29
CA VAL A 119 0.19 7.36 1.11
C VAL A 119 0.01 5.85 1.21
N GLY A 120 1.00 5.16 1.76
CA GLY A 120 0.91 3.74 2.10
C GLY A 120 0.59 3.56 3.58
N THR A 121 -0.46 2.81 3.92
CA THR A 121 -0.91 2.63 5.30
C THR A 121 -1.37 1.21 5.61
N HIS A 122 -1.34 0.87 6.90
CA HIS A 122 -1.97 -0.32 7.47
C HIS A 122 -2.72 0.13 8.73
N LEU A 123 -4.05 0.27 8.61
CA LEU A 123 -4.89 0.81 9.66
C LEU A 123 -5.11 -0.18 10.81
N GLY A 124 -5.60 0.32 11.93
CA GLY A 124 -5.88 -0.46 13.13
C GLY A 124 -7.09 -1.40 12.97
N LEU A 125 -7.15 -2.41 13.86
CA LEU A 125 -8.23 -3.40 13.82
C LEU A 125 -9.58 -2.84 14.30
N ARG A 126 -9.55 -1.84 15.21
CA ARG A 126 -10.76 -1.25 15.76
C ARG A 126 -11.27 -0.09 14.91
N ARG A 127 -12.55 -0.08 14.58
CA ARG A 127 -13.17 0.97 13.73
C ARG A 127 -12.95 2.37 14.26
N GLY A 128 -13.12 2.61 15.57
CA GLY A 128 -12.88 3.93 16.15
C GLY A 128 -11.43 4.40 15.99
N CYS A 129 -10.44 3.50 16.09
CA CYS A 129 -9.05 3.83 15.81
C CYS A 129 -8.85 4.18 14.33
N ARG A 130 -9.45 3.41 13.41
CA ARG A 130 -9.37 3.69 11.97
C ARG A 130 -9.95 5.04 11.59
N GLN A 131 -11.08 5.43 12.19
CA GLN A 131 -11.67 6.76 11.95
C GLN A 131 -10.74 7.89 12.38
N LEU A 132 -10.11 7.78 13.55
CA LEU A 132 -9.10 8.75 14.01
C LEU A 132 -7.86 8.76 13.09
N GLN A 133 -7.42 7.59 12.63
CA GLN A 133 -6.28 7.45 11.72
C GLN A 133 -6.57 8.07 10.36
N LEU A 134 -7.76 7.83 9.80
CA LEU A 134 -8.17 8.44 8.54
C LEU A 134 -8.35 9.96 8.66
N ALA A 135 -8.90 10.46 9.78
CA ALA A 135 -9.00 11.89 10.04
C ALA A 135 -7.62 12.56 10.07
N HIS A 136 -6.64 11.93 10.74
CA HIS A 136 -5.26 12.43 10.78
C HIS A 136 -4.61 12.42 9.38
N LEU A 137 -4.82 11.37 8.58
CA LEU A 137 -4.32 11.34 7.20
C LEU A 137 -4.93 12.44 6.32
N LEU A 138 -6.23 12.74 6.49
CA LEU A 138 -6.88 13.84 5.78
C LEU A 138 -6.32 15.20 6.18
N GLU A 139 -6.03 15.42 7.46
CA GLU A 139 -5.40 16.64 7.96
C GLU A 139 -4.03 16.85 7.29
N GLU A 140 -3.19 15.83 7.27
CA GLU A 140 -1.85 15.87 6.64
C GLU A 140 -1.93 16.08 5.11
N LEU A 141 -2.97 15.56 4.46
CA LEU A 141 -3.19 15.73 3.03
C LEU A 141 -3.87 17.04 2.64
N SER A 142 -4.47 17.77 3.60
CA SER A 142 -5.24 19.00 3.34
C SER A 142 -4.45 20.11 2.65
N VAL A 143 -3.13 20.15 2.90
CA VAL A 143 -2.20 21.12 2.32
C VAL A 143 -1.56 20.63 1.02
N ARG A 144 -1.95 19.46 0.53
CA ARG A 144 -1.36 18.82 -0.65
C ARG A 144 -2.28 18.89 -1.85
N SER A 145 -1.73 18.53 -3.01
CA SER A 145 -2.47 18.46 -4.27
C SER A 145 -3.66 17.48 -4.18
N PRO A 146 -4.79 17.77 -4.84
CA PRO A 146 -5.88 16.81 -5.00
C PRO A 146 -5.47 15.54 -5.75
N ARG A 147 -4.25 15.48 -6.27
CA ARG A 147 -3.66 14.31 -6.91
C ARG A 147 -2.96 13.40 -5.89
N ALA A 148 -3.73 12.97 -4.88
CA ALA A 148 -3.25 12.07 -3.84
C ALA A 148 -3.94 10.71 -3.92
N VAL A 149 -3.22 9.64 -3.53
CA VAL A 149 -3.76 8.30 -3.39
C VAL A 149 -3.38 7.76 -2.01
N ILE A 150 -4.36 7.28 -1.25
CA ILE A 150 -4.13 6.47 -0.06
C ILE A 150 -4.33 5.02 -0.46
N ALA A 151 -3.33 4.17 -0.23
CA ALA A 151 -3.34 2.75 -0.59
C ALA A 151 -2.95 1.90 0.63
N GLY A 152 -3.64 0.80 0.87
CA GLY A 152 -3.26 -0.07 1.97
C GLY A 152 -4.32 -1.05 2.44
N ASP A 153 -3.94 -1.75 3.52
CA ASP A 153 -4.85 -2.57 4.31
C ASP A 153 -5.62 -1.67 5.30
N PHE A 154 -6.88 -1.43 4.96
CA PHE A 154 -7.75 -0.58 5.78
C PHE A 154 -8.38 -1.35 6.95
N ASN A 155 -8.24 -2.67 7.01
CA ASN A 155 -8.86 -3.53 8.04
C ASN A 155 -10.37 -3.30 8.21
N GLU A 156 -11.05 -2.72 7.20
CA GLU A 156 -12.47 -2.45 7.24
C GLU A 156 -13.25 -3.48 6.42
N TRP A 157 -14.08 -4.24 7.11
CA TRP A 157 -14.90 -5.31 6.53
C TRP A 157 -16.09 -4.80 5.73
N SER A 158 -16.64 -3.65 6.14
CA SER A 158 -17.78 -3.06 5.46
C SER A 158 -17.33 -2.36 4.17
N PRO A 159 -17.97 -2.59 3.03
CA PRO A 159 -17.65 -1.89 1.80
C PRO A 159 -18.06 -0.41 1.81
N ARG A 160 -18.92 0.01 2.74
CA ARG A 160 -19.52 1.35 2.77
C ARG A 160 -19.28 2.12 4.05
N ILE A 161 -19.33 1.47 5.21
CA ILE A 161 -19.26 2.10 6.52
C ILE A 161 -17.81 2.11 7.01
N GLY A 162 -17.40 3.19 7.69
CA GLY A 162 -16.09 3.28 8.33
C GLY A 162 -15.01 3.97 7.51
N VAL A 163 -15.30 4.29 6.23
CA VAL A 163 -14.45 5.08 5.33
C VAL A 163 -15.15 6.35 4.87
N ASP A 164 -16.33 6.63 5.40
CA ASP A 164 -17.21 7.74 5.01
C ASP A 164 -16.53 9.11 5.10
N ILE A 165 -15.62 9.27 6.05
CA ILE A 165 -14.84 10.50 6.25
C ILE A 165 -13.99 10.86 5.02
N LEU A 166 -13.63 9.88 4.18
CA LEU A 166 -12.83 10.12 2.97
C LEU A 166 -13.66 10.67 1.81
N HIS A 167 -14.98 10.43 1.77
CA HIS A 167 -15.83 10.69 0.59
C HIS A 167 -15.97 12.16 0.19
N HIS A 168 -15.55 13.09 1.05
CA HIS A 168 -15.54 14.51 0.69
C HIS A 168 -14.45 14.81 -0.35
N ASP A 169 -13.24 14.24 -0.17
CA ASP A 169 -12.05 14.60 -0.95
C ASP A 169 -11.54 13.46 -1.83
N PHE A 170 -12.00 12.23 -1.56
CA PHE A 170 -11.53 11.01 -2.22
C PHE A 170 -12.67 10.11 -2.68
N ASP A 171 -12.47 9.46 -3.81
CA ASP A 171 -13.25 8.32 -4.25
C ASP A 171 -12.64 7.04 -3.66
N VAL A 172 -13.39 6.37 -2.77
CA VAL A 172 -12.93 5.14 -2.13
C VAL A 172 -13.23 3.94 -3.00
N VAL A 173 -12.17 3.25 -3.42
CA VAL A 173 -12.23 2.09 -4.32
C VAL A 173 -11.89 0.82 -3.55
N SER A 174 -12.81 -0.14 -3.59
CA SER A 174 -12.62 -1.50 -3.13
C SER A 174 -12.58 -2.42 -4.35
N PRO A 175 -11.38 -2.78 -4.88
CA PRO A 175 -11.27 -3.52 -6.14
C PRO A 175 -11.89 -4.92 -6.11
N GLY A 176 -12.05 -5.48 -4.92
CA GLY A 176 -12.62 -6.80 -4.70
C GLY A 176 -12.27 -7.38 -3.34
N ARG A 177 -12.55 -8.65 -3.15
CA ARG A 177 -12.21 -9.37 -1.92
C ARG A 177 -10.76 -9.81 -1.96
N SER A 178 -9.92 -9.29 -1.07
CA SER A 178 -8.48 -9.56 -0.99
C SER A 178 -8.10 -10.50 0.16
N PHE A 179 -8.94 -10.62 1.17
CA PHE A 179 -8.69 -11.44 2.37
C PHE A 179 -9.76 -12.52 2.54
N HIS A 180 -9.49 -13.72 2.93
CA HIS A 180 -8.23 -14.45 3.06
C HIS A 180 -7.86 -15.04 1.70
N ALA A 181 -6.58 -14.95 1.27
CA ALA A 181 -6.15 -15.29 -0.08
C ALA A 181 -6.57 -16.66 -0.60
N SER A 182 -6.68 -17.70 0.26
CA SER A 182 -7.16 -19.03 -0.14
C SER A 182 -8.66 -19.07 -0.46
N ARG A 183 -9.45 -18.18 0.17
CA ARG A 183 -10.90 -18.04 -0.03
C ARG A 183 -11.31 -16.60 0.27
N PRO A 184 -11.16 -15.68 -0.68
CA PRO A 184 -11.39 -14.26 -0.45
C PRO A 184 -12.84 -13.96 -0.06
N VAL A 185 -13.05 -13.40 1.13
CA VAL A 185 -14.36 -13.08 1.70
C VAL A 185 -14.51 -11.61 2.10
N ALA A 186 -13.39 -10.92 2.38
CA ALA A 186 -13.39 -9.55 2.86
C ALA A 186 -12.56 -8.62 1.96
N PRO A 187 -13.04 -7.38 1.68
CA PRO A 187 -12.33 -6.38 0.89
C PRO A 187 -11.53 -5.45 1.82
N LEU A 188 -10.51 -6.00 2.51
CA LEU A 188 -9.76 -5.24 3.52
C LEU A 188 -8.82 -4.21 2.92
N ASP A 189 -8.29 -4.52 1.71
CA ASP A 189 -7.34 -3.66 1.00
C ASP A 189 -8.09 -2.69 0.08
N ARG A 190 -7.70 -1.41 0.08
CA ARG A 190 -8.41 -0.35 -0.62
C ARG A 190 -7.49 0.72 -1.17
N PHE A 191 -8.06 1.48 -2.10
CA PHE A 191 -7.54 2.77 -2.53
C PHE A 191 -8.54 3.89 -2.15
N ALA A 192 -8.02 5.05 -1.78
CA ALA A 192 -8.77 6.29 -1.80
C ALA A 192 -8.07 7.22 -2.80
N VAL A 193 -8.78 7.64 -3.83
CA VAL A 193 -8.25 8.37 -4.98
C VAL A 193 -8.73 9.81 -4.91
N GLY A 194 -7.80 10.74 -4.84
CA GLY A 194 -8.09 12.17 -4.83
C GLY A 194 -8.68 12.63 -6.16
N ARG A 195 -9.52 13.62 -6.12
CA ARG A 195 -10.34 14.10 -7.26
C ARG A 195 -9.55 14.65 -8.45
N GLY A 196 -8.24 14.88 -8.31
CA GLY A 196 -7.35 15.27 -9.40
C GLY A 196 -6.82 14.10 -10.26
N LEU A 197 -7.31 12.88 -10.00
CA LEU A 197 -6.92 11.66 -10.72
C LEU A 197 -8.18 10.93 -11.20
N THR A 198 -8.06 10.24 -12.34
CA THR A 198 -9.14 9.40 -12.87
C THR A 198 -8.72 7.94 -12.82
N MET A 199 -9.53 7.11 -12.16
CA MET A 199 -9.36 5.67 -12.19
C MET A 199 -9.96 5.12 -13.49
N VAL A 200 -9.18 4.31 -14.22
CA VAL A 200 -9.61 3.66 -15.47
C VAL A 200 -9.79 2.15 -15.33
N GLY A 201 -9.27 1.57 -14.26
CA GLY A 201 -9.47 0.15 -13.95
C GLY A 201 -8.95 -0.19 -12.56
N ALA A 202 -9.50 -1.23 -11.96
CA ALA A 202 -9.01 -1.76 -10.68
C ALA A 202 -9.39 -3.24 -10.54
N GLY A 203 -8.62 -3.99 -9.78
CA GLY A 203 -8.87 -5.42 -9.57
C GLY A 203 -8.07 -6.01 -8.44
N VAL A 204 -8.36 -7.28 -8.15
CA VAL A 204 -7.58 -8.15 -7.28
C VAL A 204 -6.71 -9.03 -8.15
N PHE A 205 -5.43 -9.14 -7.80
CA PHE A 205 -4.49 -9.99 -8.54
C PHE A 205 -4.44 -11.37 -7.90
N GLU A 206 -4.88 -12.39 -8.64
CA GLU A 206 -5.05 -13.76 -8.13
C GLU A 206 -4.13 -14.78 -8.82
N ASP A 207 -3.36 -14.35 -9.81
CA ASP A 207 -2.58 -15.23 -10.67
C ASP A 207 -1.28 -15.71 -9.99
N GLY A 208 -0.75 -16.80 -10.52
CA GLY A 208 0.52 -17.36 -10.12
C GLY A 208 0.57 -17.73 -8.64
N GLU A 209 1.58 -17.20 -7.96
CA GLU A 209 1.82 -17.50 -6.54
C GLU A 209 1.00 -16.63 -5.56
N ALA A 210 0.21 -15.64 -6.04
CA ALA A 210 -0.49 -14.68 -5.19
C ALA A 210 -1.38 -15.36 -4.13
N ARG A 211 -2.12 -16.41 -4.51
CA ARG A 211 -2.98 -17.18 -3.60
C ARG A 211 -2.26 -17.93 -2.48
N ARG A 212 -0.93 -18.00 -2.52
CA ARG A 212 -0.11 -18.73 -1.51
C ARG A 212 0.94 -17.86 -0.84
N ALA A 213 1.26 -16.72 -1.43
CA ALA A 213 2.39 -15.88 -1.01
C ALA A 213 2.12 -15.12 0.30
N SER A 214 0.87 -14.75 0.55
CA SER A 214 0.38 -14.06 1.75
C SER A 214 -1.02 -14.56 2.09
N ASP A 215 -1.60 -14.11 3.20
CA ASP A 215 -3.01 -14.23 3.53
C ASP A 215 -3.88 -13.14 2.89
N HIS A 216 -3.27 -12.12 2.30
CA HIS A 216 -3.91 -11.15 1.43
C HIS A 216 -3.55 -11.40 -0.03
N LEU A 217 -4.45 -11.03 -0.94
CA LEU A 217 -4.18 -10.89 -2.36
C LEU A 217 -3.81 -9.44 -2.66
N PRO A 218 -2.86 -9.18 -3.59
CA PRO A 218 -2.59 -7.83 -4.04
C PRO A 218 -3.81 -7.21 -4.71
N ILE A 219 -3.99 -5.92 -4.51
CA ILE A 219 -4.93 -5.11 -5.28
C ILE A 219 -4.15 -4.16 -6.19
N TRP A 220 -4.72 -3.86 -7.35
CA TRP A 220 -4.16 -2.93 -8.31
C TRP A 220 -5.21 -1.95 -8.82
N MET A 221 -4.74 -0.81 -9.29
CA MET A 221 -5.54 0.24 -9.89
C MET A 221 -4.74 0.92 -10.99
N ASP A 222 -5.37 1.10 -12.15
CA ASP A 222 -4.83 1.90 -13.23
C ASP A 222 -5.47 3.30 -13.17
N ILE A 223 -4.63 4.33 -13.22
CA ILE A 223 -5.06 5.74 -13.18
C ILE A 223 -4.50 6.54 -14.34
N GLU A 224 -5.21 7.60 -14.69
CA GLU A 224 -4.83 8.61 -15.69
C GLU A 224 -4.89 10.02 -15.08
N SER A 225 -4.13 10.95 -15.67
CA SER A 225 -4.30 12.37 -15.37
C SER A 225 -5.66 12.83 -15.85
N GLN A 226 -6.35 13.66 -15.08
CA GLN A 226 -7.43 14.46 -15.67
C GLN A 226 -6.82 15.44 -16.67
N PRO A 227 -7.46 15.61 -17.84
CA PRO A 227 -7.00 16.52 -18.87
C PRO A 227 -7.01 17.98 -18.40
#